data_a16d6c5ce22e4c82acdd30359ad2d4fd
#
_entry.id   a16d6c5ce22e4c82acdd30359ad2d4fd
#
_cell.length_a   1.000
_cell.length_b   1.000
_cell.length_c   1.000
_cell.angle_alpha   90.00
_cell.angle_beta   90.00
_cell.angle_gamma   90.00
#
_symmetry.space_group_name_H-M   'P 1'
#
loop_
_entity.id
_entity.type
_entity.pdbx_description
1 polymer ?
#
loop_
_entity_poly.entity_id
_entity_poly.type
_entity_poly.pdbx_seq_one_letter_code
_entity_poly.pdbx_strand_id
1 'polypeptide(L)'
;LLHDRGFHTGRHILVARTLLSKPASGGDFMPGIVGIDHLVLSVGDFARSKAFYNKLLTFLRFKLKHEYDDMAGWSNGKTLFWIAAADAEGRKHRYRKGDIGFHHYAFEMRSRKDVDALGAFLEENGMNIVDPPGEYYGREYYAVYFTDPDGMKLEALIWAPPERRNANRRKPTTRRKSKKKSKKRLKS
;
A
#
# COMPACT_ATOMS: atom_id res chain seq x y z
N LEU A 1 -39.04 12.06 18.01
CA LEU A 1 -39.01 13.08 16.94
C LEU A 1 -37.61 13.12 16.36
N LEU A 2 -37.48 12.48 15.20
CA LEU A 2 -36.30 12.45 14.34
C LEU A 2 -35.94 13.86 13.89
N HIS A 3 -34.69 14.28 14.03
CA HIS A 3 -34.12 15.35 13.25
C HIS A 3 -32.91 14.82 12.50
N ASP A 4 -33.21 14.40 11.31
CA ASP A 4 -32.32 14.23 10.18
C ASP A 4 -31.75 15.61 9.80
N ARG A 5 -30.43 15.79 9.89
CA ARG A 5 -29.76 16.95 9.30
C ARG A 5 -28.85 16.44 8.20
N GLY A 6 -29.39 16.57 7.00
CA GLY A 6 -28.83 16.20 5.74
C GLY A 6 -27.42 16.77 5.48
N PHE A 7 -26.60 15.91 4.98
CA PHE A 7 -25.43 16.27 4.19
C PHE A 7 -25.89 16.82 2.85
N HIS A 8 -25.80 18.12 2.67
CA HIS A 8 -25.92 18.75 1.37
C HIS A 8 -24.62 19.46 1.03
N THR A 9 -23.82 18.88 0.20
CA THR A 9 -23.15 19.59 -0.90
C THR A 9 -22.95 18.60 -2.04
N GLY A 10 -23.93 18.59 -2.92
CA GLY A 10 -23.86 17.87 -4.18
C GLY A 10 -22.81 18.51 -5.10
N ARG A 11 -21.81 17.74 -5.47
CA ARG A 11 -21.18 17.83 -6.78
C ARG A 11 -21.46 16.52 -7.48
N HIS A 12 -22.48 16.55 -8.34
CA HIS A 12 -22.74 15.49 -9.30
C HIS A 12 -21.50 15.37 -10.20
N ILE A 13 -20.67 14.38 -9.93
CA ILE A 13 -19.71 13.90 -10.94
C ILE A 13 -20.57 13.18 -11.98
N LEU A 14 -20.77 13.84 -13.10
CA LEU A 14 -21.36 13.25 -14.28
C LEU A 14 -20.41 12.18 -14.78
N VAL A 15 -20.57 10.93 -14.31
CA VAL A 15 -19.89 9.78 -14.88
C VAL A 15 -20.48 9.57 -16.27
N ALA A 16 -19.76 10.02 -17.28
CA ALA A 16 -20.05 9.67 -18.65
C ALA A 16 -20.02 8.14 -18.75
N ARG A 17 -21.21 7.56 -18.86
CA ARG A 17 -21.41 6.14 -19.13
C ARG A 17 -20.94 5.89 -20.57
N THR A 18 -19.66 5.60 -20.75
CA THR A 18 -19.17 5.05 -22.01
C THR A 18 -19.86 3.70 -22.18
N LEU A 19 -20.79 3.65 -23.12
CA LEU A 19 -21.41 2.42 -23.58
C LEU A 19 -20.29 1.55 -24.15
N LEU A 20 -19.81 0.61 -23.35
CA LEU A 20 -18.93 -0.45 -23.82
C LEU A 20 -19.71 -1.24 -24.87
N SER A 21 -19.32 -1.09 -26.13
CA SER A 21 -19.77 -1.95 -27.22
C SER A 21 -19.49 -3.41 -26.82
N LYS A 22 -20.51 -4.26 -26.93
CA LYS A 22 -20.39 -5.71 -26.73
C LYS A 22 -19.22 -6.24 -27.58
N PRO A 23 -18.27 -6.98 -27.02
CA PRO A 23 -17.29 -7.68 -27.83
C PRO A 23 -18.02 -8.72 -28.68
N ALA A 24 -17.81 -8.68 -29.98
CA ALA A 24 -18.26 -9.69 -30.92
C ALA A 24 -17.37 -10.91 -30.78
N SER A 25 -17.86 -11.92 -30.11
CA SER A 25 -17.47 -13.34 -30.05
C SER A 25 -17.60 -13.85 -28.60
N GLY A 26 -18.39 -14.90 -28.44
CA GLY A 26 -18.86 -15.42 -27.16
C GLY A 26 -17.76 -16.12 -26.32
N GLY A 27 -16.88 -15.33 -25.73
CA GLY A 27 -16.11 -15.75 -24.57
C GLY A 27 -16.83 -15.18 -23.33
N ASP A 28 -17.11 -16.00 -22.36
CA ASP A 28 -17.69 -15.59 -21.10
C ASP A 28 -16.81 -14.50 -20.47
N PHE A 29 -17.37 -13.29 -20.33
CA PHE A 29 -16.70 -12.20 -19.62
C PHE A 29 -16.61 -12.60 -18.14
N MET A 30 -15.40 -12.91 -17.67
CA MET A 30 -15.10 -13.17 -16.27
C MET A 30 -14.59 -11.86 -15.63
N PRO A 31 -15.37 -11.20 -14.78
CA PRO A 31 -14.88 -10.03 -14.05
C PRO A 31 -13.73 -10.44 -13.13
N GLY A 32 -12.68 -9.65 -13.10
CA GLY A 32 -11.48 -9.91 -12.28
C GLY A 32 -11.02 -8.68 -11.51
N ILE A 33 -10.48 -8.91 -10.31
CA ILE A 33 -9.78 -7.90 -9.52
C ILE A 33 -8.32 -7.91 -9.93
N VAL A 34 -7.75 -6.74 -10.21
CA VAL A 34 -6.32 -6.59 -10.56
C VAL A 34 -5.44 -6.27 -9.34
N GLY A 35 -6.05 -5.89 -8.21
CA GLY A 35 -5.34 -5.58 -6.96
C GLY A 35 -6.20 -4.80 -5.98
N ILE A 36 -5.58 -4.39 -4.88
CA ILE A 36 -6.15 -3.42 -3.94
C ILE A 36 -5.66 -2.04 -4.37
N ASP A 37 -6.58 -1.14 -4.69
CA ASP A 37 -6.27 0.23 -5.13
C ASP A 37 -5.73 1.07 -3.96
N HIS A 38 -6.49 1.16 -2.87
CA HIS A 38 -6.09 1.93 -1.69
C HIS A 38 -6.59 1.32 -0.38
N LEU A 39 -5.98 1.77 0.70
CA LEU A 39 -6.42 1.53 2.08
C LEU A 39 -6.68 2.87 2.74
N VAL A 40 -7.70 2.93 3.61
CA VAL A 40 -8.02 4.09 4.43
C VAL A 40 -8.11 3.63 5.88
N LEU A 41 -7.36 4.25 6.77
CA LEU A 41 -7.43 4.02 8.22
C LEU A 41 -8.08 5.21 8.90
N SER A 42 -9.05 4.96 9.76
CA SER A 42 -9.55 5.97 10.68
C SER A 42 -8.60 6.09 11.87
N VAL A 43 -8.20 7.32 12.23
CA VAL A 43 -7.25 7.61 13.30
C VAL A 43 -7.86 8.52 14.36
N GLY A 44 -7.53 8.27 15.62
CA GLY A 44 -8.13 8.98 16.74
C GLY A 44 -7.66 10.44 16.84
N ASP A 45 -6.38 10.69 16.69
CA ASP A 45 -5.76 12.02 16.62
C ASP A 45 -5.09 12.19 15.26
N PHE A 46 -5.73 12.96 14.38
CA PHE A 46 -5.28 13.13 13.00
C PHE A 46 -3.90 13.79 12.91
N ALA A 47 -3.62 14.83 13.69
CA ALA A 47 -2.35 15.54 13.63
C ALA A 47 -1.18 14.63 14.06
N ARG A 48 -1.34 13.91 15.16
CA ARG A 48 -0.37 12.92 15.67
C ARG A 48 -0.14 11.79 14.68
N SER A 49 -1.20 11.20 14.17
CA SER A 49 -1.12 10.09 13.23
C SER A 49 -0.55 10.52 11.89
N LYS A 50 -0.90 11.71 11.40
CA LYS A 50 -0.31 12.28 10.18
C LYS A 50 1.20 12.47 10.32
N ALA A 51 1.67 12.98 11.45
CA ALA A 51 3.11 13.13 11.71
C ALA A 51 3.83 11.76 11.70
N PHE A 52 3.25 10.74 12.33
CA PHE A 52 3.75 9.38 12.34
C PHE A 52 3.80 8.77 10.93
N TYR A 53 2.66 8.76 10.22
CA TYR A 53 2.58 8.17 8.90
C TYR A 53 3.41 8.92 7.86
N ASN A 54 3.54 10.23 7.98
CA ASN A 54 4.42 10.99 7.09
C ASN A 54 5.89 10.57 7.23
N LYS A 55 6.39 10.37 8.46
CA LYS A 55 7.74 9.86 8.69
C LYS A 55 7.90 8.44 8.14
N LEU A 56 7.03 7.52 8.55
CA LEU A 56 7.06 6.11 8.17
C LEU A 56 6.97 5.93 6.66
N LEU A 57 5.94 6.50 6.04
CA LEU A 57 5.66 6.31 4.62
C LEU A 57 6.70 6.97 3.73
N THR A 58 7.28 8.11 4.16
CA THR A 58 8.42 8.73 3.46
C THR A 58 9.65 7.81 3.50
N PHE A 59 9.96 7.21 4.63
CA PHE A 59 11.03 6.21 4.74
C PHE A 59 10.77 5.02 3.80
N LEU A 60 9.52 4.55 3.73
CA LEU A 60 9.06 3.48 2.85
C LEU A 60 8.87 3.91 1.37
N ARG A 61 9.35 5.11 0.99
CA ARG A 61 9.32 5.65 -0.38
C ARG A 61 7.93 6.00 -0.91
N PHE A 62 6.95 6.18 -0.04
CA PHE A 62 5.71 6.85 -0.39
C PHE A 62 5.90 8.37 -0.39
N LYS A 63 5.10 9.07 -1.18
CA LYS A 63 5.06 10.54 -1.23
C LYS A 63 3.66 10.99 -0.85
N LEU A 64 3.57 12.01 -0.01
CA LEU A 64 2.30 12.69 0.25
C LEU A 64 1.76 13.24 -1.07
N LYS A 65 0.52 12.93 -1.39
CA LYS A 65 -0.17 13.31 -2.63
C LYS A 65 -1.39 14.16 -2.40
N HIS A 66 -2.08 13.90 -1.31
CA HIS A 66 -3.30 14.58 -0.96
C HIS A 66 -3.27 14.95 0.52
N GLU A 67 -3.72 16.15 0.83
CA GLU A 67 -3.77 16.67 2.18
C GLU A 67 -5.01 17.56 2.31
N TYR A 68 -5.83 17.23 3.31
CA TYR A 68 -7.04 17.93 3.69
C TYR A 68 -7.00 18.16 5.21
N ASP A 69 -7.97 18.86 5.74
CA ASP A 69 -8.04 19.18 7.17
C ASP A 69 -8.16 17.93 8.05
N ASP A 70 -8.86 16.90 7.55
CA ASP A 70 -9.18 15.67 8.27
C ASP A 70 -8.76 14.38 7.55
N MET A 71 -8.04 14.50 6.42
CA MET A 71 -7.63 13.36 5.61
C MET A 71 -6.29 13.61 4.92
N ALA A 72 -5.44 12.59 4.85
CA ALA A 72 -4.17 12.65 4.12
C ALA A 72 -3.89 11.34 3.39
N GLY A 73 -3.28 11.42 2.19
CA GLY A 73 -3.00 10.28 1.33
C GLY A 73 -1.59 10.28 0.77
N TRP A 74 -0.92 9.13 0.84
CA TRP A 74 0.43 8.90 0.30
C TRP A 74 0.40 7.82 -0.77
N SER A 75 1.31 7.93 -1.75
CA SER A 75 1.45 6.93 -2.80
C SER A 75 2.91 6.64 -3.12
N ASN A 76 3.20 5.37 -3.43
CA ASN A 76 4.46 4.92 -4.03
C ASN A 76 4.35 4.65 -5.55
N GLY A 77 3.22 5.05 -6.16
CA GLY A 77 2.92 4.81 -7.58
C GLY A 77 2.22 3.48 -7.87
N LYS A 78 2.05 2.61 -6.85
CA LYS A 78 1.34 1.33 -6.98
C LYS A 78 0.19 1.22 -5.99
N THR A 79 0.38 1.75 -4.79
CA THR A 79 -0.56 1.68 -3.68
C THR A 79 -0.82 3.08 -3.17
N LEU A 80 -2.05 3.39 -2.84
CA LEU A 80 -2.48 4.56 -2.10
C LEU A 80 -2.76 4.15 -0.65
N PHE A 81 -2.20 4.88 0.29
CA PHE A 81 -2.41 4.71 1.71
C PHE A 81 -2.98 6.01 2.28
N TRP A 82 -4.12 5.92 2.92
CA TRP A 82 -4.82 7.08 3.47
C TRP A 82 -5.03 6.94 4.96
N ILE A 83 -5.05 8.08 5.64
CA ILE A 83 -5.63 8.21 6.97
C ILE A 83 -6.75 9.26 6.94
N ALA A 84 -7.77 9.04 7.74
CA ALA A 84 -8.87 9.98 7.95
C ALA A 84 -9.14 10.14 9.46
N ALA A 85 -9.52 11.34 9.88
CA ALA A 85 -9.93 11.55 11.26
C ALA A 85 -11.17 10.69 11.58
N ALA A 86 -11.14 9.95 12.69
CA ALA A 86 -12.31 9.29 13.21
C ALA A 86 -13.35 10.32 13.66
N ASP A 87 -14.63 9.99 13.54
CA ASP A 87 -15.72 10.81 14.05
C ASP A 87 -15.77 10.78 15.60
N ALA A 88 -16.71 11.50 16.20
CA ALA A 88 -16.83 11.60 17.65
C ALA A 88 -17.12 10.25 18.31
N GLU A 89 -17.85 9.35 17.64
CA GLU A 89 -18.16 8.03 18.16
C GLU A 89 -16.94 7.10 18.03
N GLY A 90 -16.31 7.07 16.87
CA GLY A 90 -15.12 6.27 16.61
C GLY A 90 -13.96 6.58 17.57
N ARG A 91 -13.78 7.87 17.94
CA ARG A 91 -12.76 8.27 18.93
C ARG A 91 -12.98 7.75 20.35
N LYS A 92 -14.15 7.25 20.69
CA LYS A 92 -14.42 6.60 21.99
C LYS A 92 -13.88 5.18 22.05
N HIS A 93 -13.60 4.58 20.91
CA HIS A 93 -13.08 3.22 20.82
C HIS A 93 -11.57 3.24 20.63
N ARG A 94 -10.91 2.20 21.17
CA ARG A 94 -9.49 1.96 20.92
C ARG A 94 -9.35 0.75 20.02
N TYR A 95 -8.38 0.80 19.11
CA TYR A 95 -8.05 -0.35 18.30
C TYR A 95 -7.66 -1.54 19.22
N ARG A 96 -8.21 -2.71 18.92
CA ARG A 96 -7.85 -3.97 19.53
C ARG A 96 -7.78 -5.07 18.47
N LYS A 97 -6.62 -5.69 18.33
CA LYS A 97 -6.33 -6.71 17.31
C LYS A 97 -7.32 -7.89 17.27
N GLY A 98 -8.01 -8.20 18.38
CA GLY A 98 -8.96 -9.32 18.47
C GLY A 98 -10.40 -8.95 18.12
N ASP A 99 -10.69 -7.69 17.80
CA ASP A 99 -12.03 -7.27 17.43
C ASP A 99 -12.33 -7.62 15.95
N ILE A 100 -13.63 -7.73 15.65
CA ILE A 100 -14.06 -7.93 14.26
C ILE A 100 -13.62 -6.72 13.43
N GLY A 101 -12.91 -6.99 12.33
CA GLY A 101 -12.42 -5.95 11.43
C GLY A 101 -10.95 -6.15 11.06
N PHE A 102 -10.20 -5.08 11.09
CA PHE A 102 -8.82 -5.06 10.59
C PHE A 102 -7.84 -5.60 11.64
N HIS A 103 -7.18 -6.73 11.37
CA HIS A 103 -6.25 -7.36 12.29
C HIS A 103 -4.85 -6.71 12.28
N HIS A 104 -4.29 -6.45 11.12
CA HIS A 104 -3.04 -5.72 10.89
C HIS A 104 -2.87 -5.42 9.40
N TYR A 105 -1.93 -4.55 9.10
CA TYR A 105 -1.49 -4.22 7.75
C TYR A 105 -0.01 -4.60 7.57
N ALA A 106 0.32 -5.24 6.45
CA ALA A 106 1.67 -5.70 6.16
C ALA A 106 2.24 -5.05 4.89
N PHE A 107 3.43 -4.48 5.00
CA PHE A 107 4.23 -3.96 3.88
C PHE A 107 5.16 -5.04 3.36
N GLU A 108 5.12 -5.31 2.07
CA GLU A 108 6.10 -6.20 1.43
C GLU A 108 7.41 -5.45 1.21
N MET A 109 8.49 -5.96 1.78
CA MET A 109 9.85 -5.42 1.66
C MET A 109 10.64 -6.16 0.59
N ARG A 110 11.68 -5.52 0.02
CA ARG A 110 12.51 -6.12 -1.04
C ARG A 110 13.52 -7.12 -0.52
N SER A 111 13.98 -6.94 0.73
CA SER A 111 15.02 -7.78 1.34
C SER A 111 14.93 -7.74 2.86
N ARG A 112 15.59 -8.72 3.52
CA ARG A 112 15.80 -8.72 4.98
C ARG A 112 16.50 -7.44 5.43
N LYS A 113 17.50 -6.98 4.67
CA LYS A 113 18.21 -5.73 4.96
C LYS A 113 17.27 -4.51 4.99
N ASP A 114 16.24 -4.47 4.14
CA ASP A 114 15.24 -3.39 4.18
C ASP A 114 14.36 -3.49 5.44
N VAL A 115 14.06 -4.72 5.91
CA VAL A 115 13.34 -4.94 7.19
C VAL A 115 14.20 -4.49 8.37
N ASP A 116 15.50 -4.84 8.39
CA ASP A 116 16.44 -4.42 9.43
C ASP A 116 16.59 -2.89 9.45
N ALA A 117 16.69 -2.26 8.28
CA ALA A 117 16.77 -0.81 8.15
C ALA A 117 15.50 -0.11 8.66
N LEU A 118 14.33 -0.71 8.44
CA LEU A 118 13.09 -0.21 9.02
C LEU A 118 13.08 -0.38 10.54
N GLY A 119 13.53 -1.51 11.08
CA GLY A 119 13.64 -1.72 12.52
C GLY A 119 14.50 -0.64 13.19
N ALA A 120 15.70 -0.36 12.66
CA ALA A 120 16.54 0.72 13.13
C ALA A 120 15.87 2.10 13.05
N PHE A 121 15.20 2.40 11.93
CA PHE A 121 14.46 3.65 11.76
C PHE A 121 13.33 3.80 12.79
N LEU A 122 12.59 2.74 13.09
CA LEU A 122 11.52 2.75 14.10
C LEU A 122 12.09 3.07 15.48
N GLU A 123 13.20 2.43 15.86
CA GLU A 123 13.89 2.63 17.12
C GLU A 123 14.41 4.07 17.26
N GLU A 124 15.13 4.58 16.24
CA GLU A 124 15.66 5.96 16.18
C GLU A 124 14.57 7.03 16.29
N ASN A 125 13.35 6.73 15.84
CA ASN A 125 12.22 7.65 15.89
C ASN A 125 11.27 7.42 17.08
N GLY A 126 11.63 6.51 18.02
CA GLY A 126 10.82 6.21 19.21
C GLY A 126 9.45 5.61 18.86
N MET A 127 9.34 4.93 17.72
CA MET A 127 8.12 4.23 17.31
C MET A 127 8.03 2.88 18.04
N ASN A 128 6.84 2.47 18.44
CA ASN A 128 6.64 1.29 19.26
C ASN A 128 6.84 -0.01 18.46
N ILE A 129 7.95 -0.70 18.69
CA ILE A 129 8.24 -2.03 18.14
C ILE A 129 7.61 -3.08 19.05
N VAL A 130 6.77 -3.95 18.48
CA VAL A 130 6.14 -5.08 19.18
C VAL A 130 7.07 -6.29 19.16
N ASP A 131 7.56 -6.64 17.96
CA ASP A 131 8.51 -7.72 17.73
C ASP A 131 9.62 -7.19 16.81
N PRO A 132 10.92 -7.27 17.19
CA PRO A 132 12.02 -6.73 16.41
C PRO A 132 12.22 -7.47 15.08
N PRO A 133 13.05 -6.95 14.14
CA PRO A 133 13.40 -7.69 12.94
C PRO A 133 13.92 -9.09 13.24
N GLY A 134 13.29 -10.11 12.62
CA GLY A 134 13.62 -11.49 12.90
C GLY A 134 12.92 -12.50 12.00
N GLU A 135 13.30 -13.77 12.16
CA GLU A 135 12.67 -14.90 11.50
C GLU A 135 11.43 -15.34 12.31
N TYR A 136 10.26 -15.28 11.68
CA TYR A 136 8.98 -15.73 12.24
C TYR A 136 8.38 -16.79 11.32
N TYR A 137 7.75 -17.80 11.86
CA TYR A 137 7.10 -18.87 11.06
C TYR A 137 8.04 -19.61 10.09
N GLY A 138 9.35 -19.60 10.35
CA GLY A 138 10.38 -20.25 9.54
C GLY A 138 11.30 -19.28 8.80
N ARG A 139 12.39 -19.83 8.23
CA ARG A 139 13.48 -19.05 7.60
C ARG A 139 13.05 -18.20 6.41
N GLU A 140 11.93 -18.48 5.81
CA GLU A 140 11.45 -17.78 4.61
C GLU A 140 10.61 -16.56 4.94
N TYR A 141 10.27 -16.38 6.22
CA TYR A 141 9.45 -15.28 6.71
C TYR A 141 10.28 -14.42 7.66
N TYR A 142 10.67 -13.25 7.20
CA TYR A 142 11.47 -12.30 7.98
C TYR A 142 10.71 -10.99 8.11
N ALA A 143 10.42 -10.54 9.32
CA ALA A 143 9.51 -9.43 9.57
C ALA A 143 9.94 -8.57 10.76
N VAL A 144 9.36 -7.38 10.85
CA VAL A 144 9.30 -6.53 12.03
C VAL A 144 7.84 -6.17 12.28
N TYR A 145 7.41 -6.21 13.56
CA TYR A 145 6.06 -5.81 13.97
C TYR A 145 6.11 -4.57 14.84
N PHE A 146 5.25 -3.63 14.57
CA PHE A 146 5.20 -2.35 15.29
C PHE A 146 3.76 -1.84 15.34
N THR A 147 3.50 -0.73 16.06
CA THR A 147 2.17 -0.13 16.10
C THR A 147 2.21 1.32 15.66
N ASP A 148 1.09 1.78 15.15
CA ASP A 148 0.83 3.19 14.96
C ASP A 148 0.48 3.88 16.31
N PRO A 149 0.24 5.20 16.34
CA PRO A 149 -0.11 5.92 17.57
C PRO A 149 -1.42 5.50 18.22
N ASP A 150 -2.35 4.89 17.48
CA ASP A 150 -3.62 4.38 18.00
C ASP A 150 -3.53 2.90 18.44
N GLY A 151 -2.34 2.29 18.32
CA GLY A 151 -2.07 0.90 18.68
C GLY A 151 -2.39 -0.10 17.57
N MET A 152 -2.75 0.36 16.36
CA MET A 152 -2.96 -0.56 15.25
C MET A 152 -1.67 -1.28 14.91
N LYS A 153 -1.74 -2.62 14.83
CA LYS A 153 -0.59 -3.43 14.47
C LYS A 153 -0.23 -3.27 13.01
N LEU A 154 1.04 -2.97 12.76
CA LEU A 154 1.66 -2.89 11.45
C LEU A 154 2.76 -3.94 11.36
N GLU A 155 3.03 -4.36 10.15
CA GLU A 155 4.06 -5.33 9.84
C GLU A 155 4.83 -4.89 8.61
N ALA A 156 6.13 -5.17 8.57
CA ALA A 156 6.90 -5.10 7.34
C ALA A 156 7.70 -6.38 7.20
N LEU A 157 7.57 -7.04 6.06
CA LEU A 157 8.12 -8.38 5.89
C LEU A 157 8.68 -8.64 4.49
N ILE A 158 9.57 -9.61 4.44
CA ILE A 158 9.81 -10.36 3.22
C ILE A 158 9.43 -11.82 3.45
N TRP A 159 8.57 -12.32 2.58
CA TRP A 159 8.21 -13.72 2.54
C TRP A 159 8.55 -14.28 1.17
N ALA A 160 9.47 -15.22 1.13
CA ALA A 160 10.03 -15.77 -0.10
C ALA A 160 9.87 -17.31 -0.15
N PRO A 161 8.61 -17.83 -0.15
CA PRO A 161 8.40 -19.27 -0.33
C PRO A 161 8.95 -19.72 -1.70
N PRO A 162 9.25 -21.01 -1.87
CA PRO A 162 9.85 -21.56 -3.09
C PRO A 162 9.12 -21.17 -4.37
N GLU A 163 7.80 -21.11 -4.33
CA GLU A 163 6.95 -20.74 -5.47
C GLU A 163 7.16 -19.29 -5.92
N ARG A 164 7.30 -18.36 -4.98
CA ARG A 164 7.54 -16.93 -5.27
C ARG A 164 8.95 -16.70 -5.83
N ARG A 165 9.94 -17.47 -5.39
CA ARG A 165 11.31 -17.42 -5.94
C ARG A 165 11.35 -17.76 -7.42
N ASN A 166 10.55 -18.74 -7.86
CA ASN A 166 10.47 -19.17 -9.24
C ASN A 166 9.73 -18.17 -10.14
N ALA A 167 8.73 -17.47 -9.64
CA ALA A 167 8.00 -16.45 -10.39
C ALA A 167 8.89 -15.25 -10.77
N ASN A 168 9.78 -14.83 -9.88
CA ASN A 168 10.71 -13.73 -10.14
C ASN A 168 11.90 -14.11 -11.07
N ARG A 169 12.25 -15.39 -11.19
CA ARG A 169 13.29 -15.87 -12.09
C ARG A 169 12.85 -15.95 -13.56
N ARG A 170 11.55 -15.94 -13.86
CA ARG A 170 10.99 -16.16 -15.19
C ARG A 170 10.76 -14.88 -16.02
N LYS A 171 11.33 -13.73 -15.67
CA LYS A 171 11.34 -12.59 -16.59
C LYS A 171 12.43 -12.82 -17.65
N PRO A 172 12.06 -13.13 -18.92
CA PRO A 172 13.06 -13.24 -19.98
C PRO A 172 13.65 -11.86 -20.23
N THR A 173 14.95 -11.74 -20.07
CA THR A 173 15.67 -10.59 -20.64
C THR A 173 15.57 -10.70 -22.16
N THR A 174 14.68 -9.94 -22.77
CA THR A 174 14.64 -9.76 -24.22
C THR A 174 15.91 -9.03 -24.62
N ARG A 175 16.93 -9.80 -24.95
CA ARG A 175 18.18 -9.30 -25.54
C ARG A 175 17.85 -8.74 -26.92
N ARG A 176 17.70 -7.44 -27.00
CA ARG A 176 17.50 -6.67 -28.22
C ARG A 176 18.74 -6.86 -29.10
N LYS A 177 18.68 -7.76 -30.10
CA LYS A 177 19.71 -7.90 -31.12
C LYS A 177 19.78 -6.59 -31.93
N SER A 178 20.83 -5.81 -31.72
CA SER A 178 21.16 -4.67 -32.58
C SER A 178 21.55 -5.19 -33.95
N LYS A 179 20.75 -4.92 -34.98
CA LYS A 179 21.11 -5.12 -36.39
C LYS A 179 22.18 -4.11 -36.73
N LYS A 180 23.43 -4.59 -36.85
CA LYS A 180 24.53 -3.86 -37.51
C LYS A 180 24.21 -3.74 -39.01
N LYS A 181 23.85 -2.55 -39.49
CA LYS A 181 23.79 -2.24 -40.91
C LYS A 181 25.24 -2.09 -41.43
N SER A 182 25.69 -3.04 -42.22
CA SER A 182 26.92 -2.91 -42.99
C SER A 182 26.68 -1.94 -44.16
N LYS A 183 27.35 -0.80 -44.15
CA LYS A 183 27.46 0.08 -45.31
C LYS A 183 28.46 -0.53 -46.30
N LYS A 184 27.96 -1.03 -47.39
CA LYS A 184 28.77 -1.39 -48.58
C LYS A 184 29.16 -0.09 -49.26
N ARG A 185 30.47 0.21 -49.28
CA ARG A 185 31.07 1.27 -50.08
C ARG A 185 31.18 0.76 -51.52
N LEU A 186 30.54 1.40 -52.49
CA LEU A 186 30.89 1.27 -53.90
C LEU A 186 31.96 2.31 -54.21
N LYS A 187 33.09 1.83 -54.75
CA LYS A 187 34.07 2.61 -55.47
C LYS A 187 33.76 2.49 -56.97
N SER A 188 33.72 3.55 -57.65
CA SER A 188 34.26 3.84 -59.04
C SER A 188 34.02 5.30 -59.30
#